data_f2a8a2661fb3d23ef9bc3da4e583e05f
#
_entry.id   f2a8a2661fb3d23ef9bc3da4e583e05f
#
_cell.length_a   1.000
_cell.length_b   1.000
_cell.length_c   1.000
_cell.angle_alpha   90.00
_cell.angle_beta   90.00
_cell.angle_gamma   90.00
#
_symmetry.space_group_name_H-M   'P 1'
#
loop_
_entity.id
_entity.type
_entity.pdbx_description
1 polymer ?
#
loop_
_entity_poly.entity_id
_entity_poly.type
_entity_poly.pdbx_seq_one_letter_code
_entity_poly.pdbx_strand_id
1 'polypeptide(L)'
;MKPARQMKPGLTGHLLEFVGSGALVDMAAPYPPAMALSGVTTCLWFDDQAEEAATFYVATFPDASIHSVSRYATDAQKPEGSVLTVEFEIFGQPFLALNGGPHFTHSPAISFQVFCDTQDEVDRLWDALVSDGGEESMCGWCSDRFGVSWQVIPRRLTQLLSSPDPDVNACGANKASRSALISK
;
A
#
# COMPACT_ATOMS: atom_id res chain seq x y z
N MET A 1 30.17 27.44 -17.08
CA MET A 1 30.49 26.70 -15.86
C MET A 1 29.79 27.40 -14.71
N LYS A 2 28.71 26.76 -14.15
CA LYS A 2 28.04 27.24 -12.94
C LYS A 2 28.67 26.54 -11.73
N PRO A 3 28.94 27.24 -10.63
CA PRO A 3 29.58 26.63 -9.45
C PRO A 3 28.60 25.72 -8.70
N ALA A 4 29.12 24.62 -8.17
CA ALA A 4 28.43 23.68 -7.36
C ALA A 4 27.85 24.34 -6.08
N ARG A 5 26.57 24.06 -5.81
CA ARG A 5 25.87 24.53 -4.62
C ARG A 5 26.35 23.73 -3.41
N GLN A 6 27.10 24.38 -2.52
CA GLN A 6 27.47 23.80 -1.23
C GLN A 6 26.21 23.54 -0.41
N MET A 7 26.00 22.26 -0.04
CA MET A 7 24.99 21.86 0.94
C MET A 7 25.40 22.34 2.33
N LYS A 8 24.56 23.12 2.98
CA LYS A 8 24.74 23.52 4.38
C LYS A 8 24.53 22.30 5.30
N PRO A 9 25.39 22.04 6.28
CA PRO A 9 25.13 21.08 7.34
C PRO A 9 24.14 21.68 8.33
N GLY A 10 22.92 21.15 8.42
CA GLY A 10 21.96 21.71 9.37
C GLY A 10 20.53 21.18 9.26
N LEU A 11 20.32 19.92 8.88
CA LEU A 11 18.97 19.31 8.85
C LEU A 11 18.86 18.02 9.67
N THR A 12 19.60 17.92 10.77
CA THR A 12 19.49 16.81 11.73
C THR A 12 18.56 17.11 12.91
N GLY A 13 17.78 18.19 12.87
CA GLY A 13 17.02 18.66 14.03
C GLY A 13 15.49 18.61 13.95
N HIS A 14 14.86 18.29 12.83
CA HIS A 14 13.41 18.48 12.68
C HIS A 14 12.56 17.24 12.41
N LEU A 15 13.12 16.03 12.41
CA LEU A 15 12.32 14.81 12.27
C LEU A 15 11.87 14.18 13.60
N LEU A 16 12.25 14.78 14.73
CA LEU A 16 11.97 14.24 16.08
C LEU A 16 10.82 14.95 16.82
N GLU A 17 10.22 15.99 16.26
CA GLU A 17 9.12 16.71 16.93
C GLU A 17 7.71 16.21 16.61
N PHE A 18 7.56 15.22 15.75
CA PHE A 18 6.25 14.64 15.42
C PHE A 18 5.84 13.43 16.28
N VAL A 19 6.74 12.93 17.11
CA VAL A 19 6.41 11.92 18.12
C VAL A 19 6.42 12.62 19.47
N GLY A 20 5.24 12.95 19.97
CA GLY A 20 5.06 13.60 21.28
C GLY A 20 5.91 12.92 22.34
N SER A 21 6.57 13.73 23.16
CA SER A 21 7.52 13.35 24.20
C SER A 21 7.05 12.13 25.01
N GLY A 22 7.71 10.98 24.85
CA GLY A 22 7.47 9.91 25.79
C GLY A 22 7.77 8.47 25.40
N ALA A 23 8.36 8.17 24.30
CA ALA A 23 8.95 6.85 24.11
C ALA A 23 10.17 6.97 23.20
N LEU A 24 11.34 7.07 23.79
CA LEU A 24 12.55 6.67 23.10
C LEU A 24 12.42 5.17 22.83
N VAL A 25 12.01 4.82 21.61
CA VAL A 25 12.28 3.49 21.08
C VAL A 25 13.80 3.36 21.22
N ASP A 26 14.28 2.31 21.94
CA ASP A 26 15.68 2.00 21.99
C ASP A 26 16.15 1.64 20.57
N MET A 27 16.56 2.66 19.82
CA MET A 27 17.16 2.56 18.49
C MET A 27 18.61 2.06 18.57
N ALA A 28 19.02 1.51 19.71
CA ALA A 28 20.35 0.96 19.93
C ALA A 28 20.50 -0.51 19.49
N ALA A 29 19.61 -1.04 18.66
CA ALA A 29 20.02 -2.12 17.78
C ALA A 29 21.07 -1.56 16.81
N PRO A 30 22.28 -2.10 16.73
CA PRO A 30 23.29 -1.54 15.87
C PRO A 30 22.79 -1.63 14.42
N TYR A 31 22.43 -0.50 13.83
CA TYR A 31 22.33 -0.42 12.38
C TYR A 31 23.65 -0.92 11.82
N PRO A 32 23.65 -1.90 10.94
CA PRO A 32 24.87 -2.36 10.34
C PRO A 32 25.60 -1.18 9.68
N PRO A 33 26.93 -1.11 9.74
CA PRO A 33 27.70 0.03 9.27
C PRO A 33 27.40 0.28 7.78
N ALA A 34 27.07 1.53 7.46
CA ALA A 34 26.85 2.04 6.11
C ALA A 34 25.87 1.20 5.28
N MET A 35 24.58 1.30 5.60
CA MET A 35 23.57 0.76 4.70
C MET A 35 23.60 1.55 3.39
N ALA A 36 24.12 0.93 2.35
CA ALA A 36 23.73 1.31 1.00
C ALA A 36 22.21 1.32 0.95
N LEU A 37 21.59 2.35 0.34
CA LEU A 37 20.14 2.40 0.12
C LEU A 37 19.71 1.09 -0.53
N SER A 38 18.93 0.28 0.18
CA SER A 38 18.61 -1.09 -0.22
C SER A 38 17.21 -1.26 -0.78
N GLY A 39 16.35 -0.21 -0.69
CA GLY A 39 15.00 -0.31 -1.23
C GLY A 39 14.06 0.79 -0.74
N VAL A 40 12.81 0.67 -1.21
CA VAL A 40 11.68 1.50 -0.80
C VAL A 40 10.57 0.57 -0.37
N THR A 41 9.97 0.85 0.79
CA THR A 41 8.80 0.13 1.31
C THR A 41 7.62 1.07 1.41
N THR A 42 6.44 0.61 1.00
CA THR A 42 5.20 1.38 1.16
C THR A 42 4.73 1.29 2.61
N CYS A 43 4.56 2.45 3.26
CA CYS A 43 3.95 2.53 4.58
C CYS A 43 2.47 2.90 4.46
N LEU A 44 1.58 2.07 5.00
CA LEU A 44 0.15 2.29 5.09
C LEU A 44 -0.18 2.72 6.53
N TRP A 45 -0.78 3.90 6.68
CA TRP A 45 -1.15 4.45 7.97
C TRP A 45 -2.57 4.02 8.36
N PHE A 46 -2.74 3.48 9.55
CA PHE A 46 -4.03 3.12 10.14
C PHE A 46 -4.18 3.77 11.52
N ASP A 47 -5.41 3.93 11.98
CA ASP A 47 -5.66 4.34 13.36
C ASP A 47 -5.19 3.25 14.34
N ASP A 48 -5.78 2.04 14.24
CA ASP A 48 -5.45 0.87 15.09
C ASP A 48 -5.61 -0.49 14.38
N GLN A 49 -5.86 -0.48 13.06
CA GLN A 49 -6.30 -1.65 12.27
C GLN A 49 -5.16 -2.31 11.47
N ALA A 50 -3.89 -2.00 11.76
CA ALA A 50 -2.75 -2.48 10.96
C ALA A 50 -2.67 -4.01 10.86
N GLU A 51 -2.90 -4.74 11.97
CA GLU A 51 -2.86 -6.20 11.99
C GLU A 51 -4.06 -6.82 11.27
N GLU A 52 -5.25 -6.22 11.41
CA GLU A 52 -6.44 -6.64 10.69
C GLU A 52 -6.29 -6.44 9.18
N ALA A 53 -5.79 -5.27 8.77
CA ALA A 53 -5.56 -4.94 7.37
C ALA A 53 -4.52 -5.88 6.74
N ALA A 54 -3.37 -6.09 7.38
CA ALA A 54 -2.35 -7.01 6.88
C ALA A 54 -2.88 -8.45 6.78
N THR A 55 -3.65 -8.91 7.76
CA THR A 55 -4.28 -10.24 7.74
C THR A 55 -5.28 -10.36 6.59
N PHE A 56 -6.10 -9.34 6.37
CA PHE A 56 -7.03 -9.29 5.24
C PHE A 56 -6.30 -9.37 3.90
N TYR A 57 -5.22 -8.61 3.71
CA TYR A 57 -4.47 -8.64 2.46
C TYR A 57 -3.82 -10.00 2.21
N VAL A 58 -3.23 -10.61 3.24
CA VAL A 58 -2.63 -11.95 3.10
C VAL A 58 -3.69 -13.02 2.81
N ALA A 59 -4.90 -12.87 3.30
CA ALA A 59 -6.00 -13.78 2.96
C ALA A 59 -6.57 -13.54 1.55
N THR A 60 -6.48 -12.31 1.05
CA THR A 60 -7.05 -11.89 -0.24
C THR A 60 -6.12 -12.21 -1.42
N PHE A 61 -4.83 -11.98 -1.27
CA PHE A 61 -3.84 -12.15 -2.34
C PHE A 61 -3.13 -13.50 -2.24
N PRO A 62 -2.96 -14.24 -3.36
CA PRO A 62 -2.44 -15.61 -3.32
C PRO A 62 -0.94 -15.69 -2.99
N ASP A 63 -0.17 -14.64 -3.27
CA ASP A 63 1.27 -14.58 -3.01
C ASP A 63 1.54 -13.41 -2.06
N ALA A 64 1.13 -13.63 -0.80
CA ALA A 64 1.26 -12.65 0.26
C ALA A 64 1.60 -13.33 1.59
N SER A 65 2.39 -12.66 2.43
CA SER A 65 2.77 -13.17 3.75
C SER A 65 3.05 -12.04 4.75
N ILE A 66 2.80 -12.31 6.03
CA ILE A 66 3.23 -11.45 7.15
C ILE A 66 4.62 -11.91 7.58
N HIS A 67 5.55 -10.96 7.67
CA HIS A 67 6.94 -11.23 8.09
C HIS A 67 7.17 -10.97 9.57
N SER A 68 6.67 -9.83 10.08
CA SER A 68 6.86 -9.46 11.47
C SER A 68 5.71 -8.61 12.01
N VAL A 69 5.51 -8.67 13.32
CA VAL A 69 4.57 -7.83 14.07
C VAL A 69 5.32 -7.22 15.23
N SER A 70 5.44 -5.88 15.23
CA SER A 70 6.02 -5.14 16.34
C SER A 70 4.91 -4.57 17.23
N ARG A 71 5.14 -4.56 18.54
CA ARG A 71 4.14 -4.13 19.51
C ARG A 71 4.69 -3.01 20.40
N TYR A 72 3.80 -2.18 20.93
CA TYR A 72 4.16 -1.14 21.88
C TYR A 72 4.73 -1.76 23.16
N ALA A 73 5.87 -1.22 23.59
CA ALA A 73 6.45 -1.55 24.90
C ALA A 73 5.72 -0.82 26.03
N THR A 74 6.04 -1.19 27.27
CA THR A 74 5.64 -0.47 28.49
C THR A 74 6.04 1.00 28.37
N ASP A 75 5.21 1.92 28.85
CA ASP A 75 5.38 3.39 28.81
C ASP A 75 5.07 4.10 27.48
N ALA A 76 4.52 3.40 26.48
CA ALA A 76 4.02 4.04 25.27
C ALA A 76 2.65 4.71 25.49
N GLN A 77 2.27 5.59 24.56
CA GLN A 77 0.95 6.27 24.59
C GLN A 77 -0.24 5.32 24.36
N LYS A 78 0.02 4.08 23.92
CA LYS A 78 -0.99 3.03 23.74
C LYS A 78 -0.78 1.89 24.72
N PRO A 79 -1.80 1.07 25.00
CA PRO A 79 -1.68 -0.06 25.91
C PRO A 79 -0.51 -0.98 25.51
N GLU A 80 0.24 -1.45 26.52
CA GLU A 80 1.31 -2.42 26.34
C GLU A 80 0.82 -3.65 25.56
N GLY A 81 1.61 -4.10 24.60
CA GLY A 81 1.31 -5.25 23.76
C GLY A 81 0.36 -4.95 22.60
N SER A 82 -0.21 -3.73 22.48
CA SER A 82 -0.93 -3.35 21.26
C SER A 82 0.01 -3.29 20.06
N VAL A 83 -0.51 -3.59 18.86
CA VAL A 83 0.30 -3.60 17.65
C VAL A 83 0.74 -2.19 17.29
N LEU A 84 2.04 -2.03 17.00
CA LEU A 84 2.62 -0.81 16.45
C LEU A 84 2.73 -0.91 14.93
N THR A 85 3.41 -1.94 14.43
CA THR A 85 3.60 -2.16 12.98
C THR A 85 3.45 -3.62 12.61
N VAL A 86 3.07 -3.85 11.36
CA VAL A 86 3.07 -5.17 10.72
C VAL A 86 3.82 -5.06 9.40
N GLU A 87 4.88 -5.83 9.24
CA GLU A 87 5.59 -5.98 7.98
C GLU A 87 4.99 -7.15 7.21
N PHE A 88 4.62 -6.91 5.98
CA PHE A 88 4.05 -7.92 5.10
C PHE A 88 4.45 -7.68 3.64
N GLU A 89 4.21 -8.64 2.79
CA GLU A 89 4.40 -8.51 1.34
C GLU A 89 3.19 -9.01 0.56
N ILE A 90 3.03 -8.47 -0.64
CA ILE A 90 2.08 -8.92 -1.66
C ILE A 90 2.85 -9.02 -2.97
N PHE A 91 2.91 -10.20 -3.59
CA PHE A 91 3.66 -10.45 -4.83
C PHE A 91 5.12 -9.99 -4.77
N GLY A 92 5.78 -10.18 -3.62
CA GLY A 92 7.16 -9.73 -3.39
C GLY A 92 7.31 -8.21 -3.18
N GLN A 93 6.24 -7.43 -3.25
CA GLN A 93 6.26 -6.00 -2.90
C GLN A 93 6.13 -5.85 -1.38
N PRO A 94 7.11 -5.23 -0.70
CA PRO A 94 7.06 -5.04 0.75
C PRO A 94 6.13 -3.89 1.14
N PHE A 95 5.43 -4.09 2.25
CA PHE A 95 4.57 -3.12 2.91
C PHE A 95 4.84 -3.08 4.41
N LEU A 96 4.59 -1.91 4.99
CA LEU A 96 4.55 -1.68 6.42
C LEU A 96 3.16 -1.13 6.78
N ALA A 97 2.36 -1.86 7.55
CA ALA A 97 1.15 -1.31 8.16
C ALA A 97 1.51 -0.71 9.52
N LEU A 98 1.17 0.56 9.73
CA LEU A 98 1.50 1.33 10.94
C LEU A 98 0.22 1.78 11.65
N ASN A 99 0.08 1.49 12.93
CA ASN A 99 -0.94 2.06 13.80
C ASN A 99 -0.46 3.40 14.37
N GLY A 100 -0.72 4.47 13.63
CA GLY A 100 -0.29 5.83 13.98
C GLY A 100 -1.36 6.73 14.60
N GLY A 101 -2.58 6.19 14.79
CA GLY A 101 -3.73 6.96 15.34
C GLY A 101 -4.56 7.67 14.25
N PRO A 102 -5.62 8.39 14.63
CA PRO A 102 -6.66 8.89 13.74
C PRO A 102 -6.27 10.21 13.03
N HIS A 103 -4.99 10.40 12.71
CA HIS A 103 -4.50 11.66 12.15
C HIS A 103 -4.59 11.75 10.63
N PHE A 104 -4.49 10.61 9.95
CA PHE A 104 -4.50 10.54 8.50
C PHE A 104 -5.47 9.48 8.01
N THR A 105 -6.05 9.72 6.82
CA THR A 105 -6.92 8.80 6.11
C THR A 105 -6.35 8.55 4.72
N HIS A 106 -6.57 7.35 4.18
CA HIS A 106 -6.21 7.03 2.81
C HIS A 106 -7.02 7.87 1.82
N SER A 107 -6.47 8.06 0.64
CA SER A 107 -7.13 8.74 -0.45
C SER A 107 -6.73 8.11 -1.78
N PRO A 108 -7.56 8.26 -2.84
CA PRO A 108 -7.25 7.70 -4.16
C PRO A 108 -6.08 8.38 -4.89
N ALA A 109 -5.40 9.36 -4.27
CA ALA A 109 -4.16 9.92 -4.80
C ALA A 109 -3.01 8.90 -4.85
N ILE A 110 -3.09 7.84 -4.06
CA ILE A 110 -2.23 6.65 -4.14
C ILE A 110 -3.15 5.44 -4.24
N SER A 111 -2.87 4.54 -5.17
CA SER A 111 -3.60 3.29 -5.35
C SER A 111 -2.66 2.18 -5.80
N PHE A 112 -3.05 0.94 -5.54
CA PHE A 112 -2.31 -0.24 -5.95
C PHE A 112 -3.01 -0.91 -7.14
N GLN A 113 -2.25 -1.14 -8.20
CA GLN A 113 -2.76 -1.84 -9.39
C GLN A 113 -2.50 -3.34 -9.25
N VAL A 114 -3.54 -4.13 -9.37
CA VAL A 114 -3.45 -5.59 -9.41
C VAL A 114 -3.89 -6.08 -10.77
N PHE A 115 -3.03 -6.86 -11.40
CA PHE A 115 -3.25 -7.37 -12.76
C PHE A 115 -3.81 -8.79 -12.69
N CYS A 116 -4.98 -9.00 -13.30
CA CYS A 116 -5.66 -10.27 -13.39
C CYS A 116 -5.60 -10.83 -14.82
N ASP A 117 -5.41 -12.13 -14.96
CA ASP A 117 -5.35 -12.81 -16.25
C ASP A 117 -6.70 -13.35 -16.70
N THR A 118 -7.61 -13.64 -15.76
CA THR A 118 -8.93 -14.20 -16.00
C THR A 118 -10.05 -13.34 -15.41
N GLN A 119 -11.30 -13.55 -15.89
CA GLN A 119 -12.48 -12.91 -15.31
C GLN A 119 -12.75 -13.39 -13.88
N ASP A 120 -12.57 -14.67 -13.63
CA ASP A 120 -12.77 -15.25 -12.30
C ASP A 120 -11.83 -14.61 -11.25
N GLU A 121 -10.60 -14.30 -11.64
CA GLU A 121 -9.67 -13.56 -10.77
C GLU A 121 -10.13 -12.12 -10.52
N VAL A 122 -10.61 -11.43 -11.57
CA VAL A 122 -11.18 -10.07 -11.44
C VAL A 122 -12.35 -10.09 -10.47
N ASP A 123 -13.32 -10.98 -10.70
CA ASP A 123 -14.55 -11.05 -9.89
C ASP A 123 -14.23 -11.42 -8.44
N ARG A 124 -13.41 -12.45 -8.20
CA ARG A 124 -12.99 -12.86 -6.87
C ARG A 124 -12.28 -11.74 -6.10
N LEU A 125 -11.32 -11.08 -6.75
CA LEU A 125 -10.55 -10.02 -6.09
C LEU A 125 -11.41 -8.78 -5.84
N TRP A 126 -12.24 -8.40 -6.81
CA TRP A 126 -13.18 -7.30 -6.66
C TRP A 126 -14.12 -7.52 -5.48
N ASP A 127 -14.80 -8.69 -5.46
CA ASP A 127 -15.77 -9.04 -4.42
C ASP A 127 -15.10 -9.05 -3.03
N ALA A 128 -13.85 -9.53 -2.93
CA ALA A 128 -13.10 -9.49 -1.67
C ALA A 128 -12.77 -8.06 -1.22
N LEU A 129 -12.30 -7.21 -2.14
CA LEU A 129 -11.88 -5.84 -1.81
C LEU A 129 -13.07 -4.93 -1.42
N VAL A 130 -14.23 -5.08 -2.09
CA VAL A 130 -15.41 -4.27 -1.79
C VAL A 130 -16.29 -4.84 -0.66
N SER A 131 -15.94 -6.00 -0.13
CA SER A 131 -16.67 -6.60 0.99
C SER A 131 -16.55 -5.78 2.27
N ASP A 132 -17.52 -5.95 3.17
CA ASP A 132 -17.47 -5.49 4.57
C ASP A 132 -17.21 -3.98 4.74
N GLY A 133 -17.70 -3.15 3.81
CA GLY A 133 -17.58 -1.69 3.87
C GLY A 133 -16.61 -1.09 2.87
N GLY A 134 -16.03 -1.89 1.96
CA GLY A 134 -15.35 -1.38 0.78
C GLY A 134 -16.32 -0.72 -0.20
N GLU A 135 -15.82 0.12 -1.09
CA GLU A 135 -16.63 0.92 -2.02
C GLU A 135 -16.18 0.70 -3.47
N GLU A 136 -17.15 0.47 -4.35
CA GLU A 136 -16.91 0.42 -5.79
C GLU A 136 -16.71 1.83 -6.36
N SER A 137 -15.85 1.94 -7.38
CA SER A 137 -15.67 3.16 -8.15
C SER A 137 -15.58 2.83 -9.65
N MET A 138 -15.35 3.85 -10.48
CA MET A 138 -15.33 3.71 -11.94
C MET A 138 -14.03 3.08 -12.44
N CYS A 139 -14.08 2.47 -13.63
CA CYS A 139 -12.90 2.04 -14.40
C CYS A 139 -11.98 1.04 -13.66
N GLY A 140 -12.55 0.13 -12.89
CA GLY A 140 -11.78 -0.88 -12.14
C GLY A 140 -11.17 -0.38 -10.84
N TRP A 141 -11.52 0.84 -10.41
CA TRP A 141 -11.15 1.36 -9.11
C TRP A 141 -12.12 0.92 -8.02
N CYS A 142 -11.60 0.65 -6.85
CA CYS A 142 -12.36 0.45 -5.62
C CYS A 142 -11.54 0.90 -4.41
N SER A 143 -12.20 1.04 -3.27
CA SER A 143 -11.51 1.10 -1.97
C SER A 143 -11.92 -0.09 -1.12
N ASP A 144 -11.00 -0.58 -0.31
CA ASP A 144 -11.32 -1.61 0.67
C ASP A 144 -11.92 -0.99 1.95
N ARG A 145 -12.34 -1.84 2.87
CA ARG A 145 -12.94 -1.43 4.15
C ARG A 145 -12.03 -0.59 5.05
N PHE A 146 -10.73 -0.54 4.76
CA PHE A 146 -9.76 0.31 5.45
C PHE A 146 -9.51 1.63 4.71
N GLY A 147 -10.19 1.87 3.57
CA GLY A 147 -10.07 3.06 2.74
C GLY A 147 -8.87 3.05 1.79
N VAL A 148 -8.11 1.96 1.72
CA VAL A 148 -7.00 1.84 0.76
C VAL A 148 -7.56 1.65 -0.64
N SER A 149 -7.02 2.41 -1.60
CA SER A 149 -7.51 2.42 -2.98
C SER A 149 -6.78 1.39 -3.85
N TRP A 150 -7.56 0.64 -4.60
CA TRP A 150 -7.11 -0.44 -5.48
C TRP A 150 -7.59 -0.21 -6.90
N GLN A 151 -6.86 -0.75 -7.86
CA GLN A 151 -7.24 -0.85 -9.26
C GLN A 151 -7.14 -2.32 -9.69
N VAL A 152 -8.27 -2.96 -9.93
CA VAL A 152 -8.30 -4.34 -10.44
C VAL A 152 -8.30 -4.30 -11.96
N ILE A 153 -7.18 -4.66 -12.57
CA ILE A 153 -6.91 -4.45 -13.99
C ILE A 153 -6.74 -5.79 -14.71
N PRO A 154 -7.66 -6.14 -15.62
CA PRO A 154 -7.41 -7.24 -16.53
C PRO A 154 -6.17 -6.96 -17.39
N ARG A 155 -5.20 -7.87 -17.39
CA ARG A 155 -3.94 -7.71 -18.16
C ARG A 155 -4.20 -7.50 -19.64
N ARG A 156 -5.27 -8.11 -20.17
CA ARG A 156 -5.71 -7.89 -21.56
C ARG A 156 -6.05 -6.43 -21.87
N LEU A 157 -6.61 -5.68 -20.90
CA LEU A 157 -6.92 -4.25 -21.09
C LEU A 157 -5.64 -3.45 -21.35
N THR A 158 -4.59 -3.70 -20.58
CA THR A 158 -3.30 -3.04 -20.76
C THR A 158 -2.73 -3.30 -22.16
N GLN A 159 -2.86 -4.55 -22.66
CA GLN A 159 -2.43 -4.91 -24.02
C GLN A 159 -3.23 -4.19 -25.10
N LEU A 160 -4.55 -4.07 -24.93
CA LEU A 160 -5.42 -3.35 -25.87
C LEU A 160 -5.11 -1.86 -25.91
N LEU A 161 -4.91 -1.23 -24.73
CA LEU A 161 -4.57 0.19 -24.64
C LEU A 161 -3.17 0.52 -25.15
N SER A 162 -2.26 -0.45 -25.17
CA SER A 162 -0.90 -0.30 -25.69
C SER A 162 -0.79 -0.69 -27.17
N SER A 163 -1.88 -1.08 -27.80
CA SER A 163 -1.86 -1.49 -29.22
C SER A 163 -1.51 -0.30 -30.12
N PRO A 164 -0.62 -0.46 -31.09
CA PRO A 164 -0.37 0.57 -32.10
C PRO A 164 -1.54 0.73 -33.09
N ASP A 165 -2.48 -0.22 -33.12
CA ASP A 165 -3.69 -0.18 -33.92
C ASP A 165 -4.73 0.73 -33.23
N PRO A 166 -5.13 1.86 -33.85
CA PRO A 166 -6.07 2.80 -33.24
C PRO A 166 -7.46 2.20 -32.99
N ASP A 167 -7.91 1.26 -33.81
CA ASP A 167 -9.23 0.62 -33.64
C ASP A 167 -9.23 -0.33 -32.43
N VAL A 168 -8.12 -1.04 -32.22
CA VAL A 168 -7.91 -1.92 -31.07
C VAL A 168 -7.80 -1.08 -29.78
N ASN A 169 -7.05 0.02 -29.83
CA ASN A 169 -6.87 0.93 -28.69
C ASN A 169 -8.21 1.58 -28.28
N ALA A 170 -8.99 2.08 -29.26
CA ALA A 170 -10.31 2.64 -29.00
C ALA A 170 -11.29 1.62 -28.40
N CYS A 171 -11.21 0.35 -28.82
CA CYS A 171 -11.99 -0.74 -28.24
C CYS A 171 -11.61 -0.98 -26.76
N GLY A 172 -10.32 -0.93 -26.43
CA GLY A 172 -9.84 -1.04 -25.03
C GLY A 172 -10.34 0.10 -24.14
N ALA A 173 -10.27 1.33 -24.64
CA ALA A 173 -10.75 2.51 -23.90
C ALA A 173 -12.24 2.47 -23.60
N ASN A 174 -13.06 1.95 -24.52
CA ASN A 174 -14.51 1.82 -24.33
C ASN A 174 -14.92 0.65 -23.42
N LYS A 175 -14.04 -0.32 -23.19
CA LYS A 175 -14.30 -1.53 -22.39
C LYS A 175 -13.80 -1.45 -20.93
N ALA A 176 -13.40 -0.29 -20.45
CA ALA A 176 -12.87 -0.11 -19.10
C ALA A 176 -13.89 -0.28 -17.96
N SER A 177 -15.05 -0.90 -18.20
CA SER A 177 -15.99 -1.30 -17.16
C SER A 177 -15.90 -2.79 -16.83
N ARG A 178 -16.14 -3.16 -15.57
CA ARG A 178 -16.06 -4.52 -15.00
C ARG A 178 -16.65 -5.62 -15.92
N SER A 179 -17.78 -5.36 -16.55
CA SER A 179 -18.51 -6.34 -17.35
C SER A 179 -18.02 -6.53 -18.78
N ALA A 180 -17.15 -5.65 -19.29
CA ALA A 180 -16.84 -5.60 -20.72
C ALA A 180 -15.44 -6.12 -21.06
N LEU A 181 -14.61 -6.46 -20.07
CA LEU A 181 -13.17 -6.61 -20.27
C LEU A 181 -12.72 -7.99 -20.76
N ILE A 182 -13.57 -9.02 -20.67
CA ILE A 182 -13.19 -10.38 -21.09
C ILE A 182 -14.24 -11.09 -21.98
N SER A 183 -15.34 -10.46 -22.35
CA SER A 183 -16.21 -11.03 -23.40
C SER A 183 -15.49 -11.03 -24.74
N LYS A 184 -15.33 -12.23 -25.31
CA LYS A 184 -14.66 -12.72 -26.52
C LYS A 184 -14.36 -11.72 -27.60
#